data_dfb8466ed11c7a374058f44d164a54d0
#
_entry.id   dfb8466ed11c7a374058f44d164a54d0
#
_cell.length_a   1.000
_cell.length_b   1.000
_cell.length_c   1.000
_cell.angle_alpha   90.00
_cell.angle_beta   90.00
_cell.angle_gamma   90.00
#
_symmetry.space_group_name_H-M   'P 1'
#
loop_
_entity.id
_entity.type
_entity.pdbx_description
1 polymer ?
#
loop_
_entity_poly.entity_id
_entity_poly.type
_entity_poly.pdbx_seq_one_letter_code
_entity_poly.pdbx_strand_id
1 'polypeptide(L)'
;HIIGTTYDPSLPPVSGNFDQLIQVFLNLVKNASEAVPDEGGEIRISTGFRRGLRLARPGNAGQGGHIHLPLMVSIADNGSGIPEDIARHLFDPFVTTKSGGSGLGLALVAKIINDHGGLVEFDSDDTGTEFRVFLPVVEDVPKRHEGARE
;
A
#
# COMPACT_ATOMS: atom_id res chain seq x y z
N HIS A 1 6.37 4.14 20.91
CA HIS A 1 6.14 3.05 19.94
C HIS A 1 7.46 2.58 19.38
N ILE A 2 7.50 1.34 18.99
CA ILE A 2 8.66 0.78 18.33
C ILE A 2 8.34 0.63 16.86
N ILE A 3 9.22 1.13 16.00
CA ILE A 3 9.04 1.00 14.57
C ILE A 3 10.17 0.14 14.04
N GLY A 4 9.83 -1.03 13.54
CA GLY A 4 10.80 -1.93 12.93
C GLY A 4 10.71 -1.86 11.43
N THR A 5 11.85 -1.91 10.77
CA THR A 5 11.86 -1.84 9.31
C THR A 5 12.66 -3.00 8.74
N THR A 6 12.21 -3.51 7.62
CA THR A 6 12.89 -4.57 6.90
C THR A 6 12.77 -4.24 5.42
N TYR A 7 13.86 -3.83 4.81
CA TYR A 7 13.83 -3.42 3.43
C TYR A 7 14.68 -4.34 2.58
N ASP A 8 14.24 -4.57 1.37
CA ASP A 8 14.99 -5.36 0.40
C ASP A 8 15.68 -4.38 -0.54
N PRO A 9 16.98 -4.17 -0.41
CA PRO A 9 17.67 -3.18 -1.25
C PRO A 9 17.80 -3.59 -2.70
N SER A 10 17.48 -4.83 -3.03
CA SER A 10 17.57 -5.26 -4.41
C SER A 10 16.33 -4.96 -5.23
N LEU A 11 15.30 -4.37 -4.63
CA LEU A 11 14.08 -4.14 -5.37
C LEU A 11 14.26 -3.09 -6.46
N PRO A 12 13.62 -3.29 -7.60
CA PRO A 12 13.68 -2.28 -8.65
C PRO A 12 12.88 -1.04 -8.27
N PRO A 13 13.16 0.08 -8.91
CA PRO A 13 12.43 1.30 -8.60
C PRO A 13 11.01 1.27 -9.13
N VAL A 14 10.18 2.14 -8.57
CA VAL A 14 8.80 2.28 -8.97
C VAL A 14 8.64 3.62 -9.66
N SER A 15 7.90 3.65 -10.74
CA SER A 15 7.58 4.89 -11.40
C SER A 15 6.39 5.52 -10.70
N GLY A 16 6.52 6.76 -10.31
CA GLY A 16 5.41 7.42 -9.67
C GLY A 16 5.75 8.80 -9.17
N ASN A 17 4.77 9.43 -8.59
CA ASN A 17 4.93 10.76 -8.02
C ASN A 17 5.46 10.61 -6.60
N PHE A 18 6.67 11.10 -6.39
CA PHE A 18 7.33 10.94 -5.10
C PHE A 18 6.51 11.51 -3.95
N ASP A 19 6.00 12.72 -4.13
CA ASP A 19 5.25 13.37 -3.05
C ASP A 19 3.96 12.63 -2.74
N GLN A 20 3.29 12.11 -3.76
CA GLN A 20 2.06 11.36 -3.53
C GLN A 20 2.34 10.04 -2.84
N LEU A 21 3.41 9.35 -3.23
CA LEU A 21 3.73 8.09 -2.57
C LEU A 21 4.17 8.30 -1.13
N ILE A 22 4.87 9.40 -0.84
CA ILE A 22 5.19 9.72 0.54
C ILE A 22 3.90 9.96 1.31
N GLN A 23 2.93 10.63 0.71
CA GLN A 23 1.66 10.88 1.37
C GLN A 23 0.96 9.58 1.75
N VAL A 24 1.01 8.58 0.85
CA VAL A 24 0.41 7.29 1.13
C VAL A 24 1.04 6.67 2.37
N PHE A 25 2.37 6.61 2.40
CA PHE A 25 3.02 5.90 3.50
C PHE A 25 2.93 6.69 4.80
N LEU A 26 2.95 8.01 4.75
CA LEU A 26 2.73 8.81 5.95
C LEU A 26 1.33 8.56 6.51
N ASN A 27 0.32 8.47 5.66
CA ASN A 27 -1.03 8.22 6.12
C ASN A 27 -1.14 6.83 6.75
N LEU A 28 -0.51 5.83 6.15
CA LEU A 28 -0.59 4.47 6.70
C LEU A 28 0.18 4.35 8.02
N VAL A 29 1.34 4.97 8.12
CA VAL A 29 2.11 4.92 9.36
C VAL A 29 1.40 5.72 10.46
N LYS A 30 0.80 6.85 10.09
CA LYS A 30 0.06 7.62 11.07
C LYS A 30 -1.12 6.82 11.60
N ASN A 31 -1.85 6.14 10.72
CA ASN A 31 -2.95 5.31 11.18
C ASN A 31 -2.46 4.21 12.10
N ALA A 32 -1.34 3.58 11.77
CA ALA A 32 -0.80 2.55 12.64
C ALA A 32 -0.40 3.13 13.99
N SER A 33 0.22 4.30 14.01
CA SER A 33 0.66 4.89 15.27
C SER A 33 -0.52 5.26 16.16
N GLU A 34 -1.64 5.57 15.57
CA GLU A 34 -2.84 5.89 16.35
C GLU A 34 -3.58 4.64 16.81
N ALA A 35 -3.32 3.50 16.19
CA ALA A 35 -4.00 2.27 16.53
C ALA A 35 -3.31 1.48 17.63
N VAL A 36 -1.99 1.63 17.75
CA VAL A 36 -1.23 0.82 18.71
C VAL A 36 -1.37 1.37 20.12
N PRO A 37 -1.19 0.53 21.14
CA PRO A 37 -1.27 1.01 22.51
C PRO A 37 -0.09 1.88 22.87
N ASP A 38 -0.25 2.74 23.87
CA ASP A 38 0.82 3.62 24.29
C ASP A 38 2.01 2.84 24.79
N GLU A 39 1.77 1.74 25.49
CA GLU A 39 2.85 0.89 25.95
C GLU A 39 2.80 -0.40 25.15
N GLY A 40 3.96 -0.82 24.66
CA GLY A 40 4.03 -2.06 23.91
C GLY A 40 3.59 -1.94 22.46
N GLY A 41 3.32 -0.73 21.99
CA GLY A 41 2.91 -0.57 20.59
C GLY A 41 4.05 -0.84 19.65
N GLU A 42 3.77 -1.57 18.58
CA GLU A 42 4.76 -1.90 17.56
C GLU A 42 4.21 -1.67 16.20
N ILE A 43 5.04 -1.09 15.34
CA ILE A 43 4.72 -0.90 13.94
C ILE A 43 5.86 -1.51 13.14
N ARG A 44 5.52 -2.37 12.16
CA ARG A 44 6.53 -3.01 11.35
C ARG A 44 6.33 -2.61 9.90
N ILE A 45 7.38 -2.08 9.29
CA ILE A 45 7.35 -1.68 7.90
C ILE A 45 8.31 -2.58 7.15
N SER A 46 7.85 -3.20 6.06
CA SER A 46 8.69 -4.09 5.28
C SER A 46 8.43 -3.90 3.81
N THR A 47 9.42 -4.25 3.00
CA THR A 47 9.25 -4.25 1.55
C THR A 47 9.61 -5.63 1.04
N GLY A 48 9.06 -5.99 -0.08
CA GLY A 48 9.32 -7.28 -0.66
C GLY A 48 8.98 -7.33 -2.13
N PHE A 49 9.41 -8.41 -2.76
CA PHE A 49 9.11 -8.66 -4.15
C PHE A 49 8.25 -9.92 -4.20
N ARG A 50 7.04 -9.78 -4.73
CA ARG A 50 6.13 -10.91 -4.75
C ARG A 50 5.87 -11.28 -6.19
N ARG A 51 6.44 -12.40 -6.62
CA ARG A 51 6.23 -12.83 -7.97
C ARG A 51 4.87 -13.43 -8.12
N GLY A 52 4.34 -13.35 -9.27
CA GLY A 52 3.09 -14.03 -9.57
C GLY A 52 1.82 -13.31 -9.21
N LEU A 53 1.91 -12.18 -8.54
CA LEU A 53 0.69 -11.44 -8.25
C LEU A 53 0.25 -10.73 -9.52
N ARG A 54 -0.89 -11.10 -10.06
CA ARG A 54 -1.42 -10.52 -11.27
C ARG A 54 -2.87 -10.23 -11.08
N LEU A 55 -3.30 -9.10 -11.59
CA LEU A 55 -4.70 -8.72 -11.51
C LEU A 55 -5.24 -8.57 -12.91
N ALA A 56 -6.46 -9.04 -13.13
CA ALA A 56 -7.13 -8.83 -14.40
C ALA A 56 -7.46 -7.36 -14.51
N ARG A 57 -7.13 -6.75 -15.64
CA ARG A 57 -7.42 -5.34 -15.82
C ARG A 57 -8.87 -5.21 -16.23
N PRO A 58 -9.66 -4.42 -15.52
CA PRO A 58 -11.07 -4.26 -15.86
C PRO A 58 -11.22 -3.71 -17.26
N GLY A 59 -12.14 -4.26 -18.01
CA GLY A 59 -12.42 -3.77 -19.32
C GLY A 59 -11.52 -4.29 -20.41
N ASN A 60 -10.46 -4.98 -20.05
CA ASN A 60 -9.55 -5.52 -21.03
C ASN A 60 -9.42 -7.00 -20.96
N ALA A 61 -10.40 -7.68 -20.45
CA ALA A 61 -10.27 -9.09 -20.23
C ALA A 61 -9.97 -9.87 -21.50
N GLY A 62 -10.52 -9.48 -22.59
CA GLY A 62 -10.30 -10.24 -23.79
C GLY A 62 -8.96 -10.02 -24.41
N GLN A 63 -8.17 -9.13 -23.88
CA GLN A 63 -6.88 -8.86 -24.45
C GLN A 63 -5.76 -9.27 -23.54
N GLY A 64 -6.02 -10.17 -22.64
CA GLY A 64 -4.96 -10.63 -21.76
C GLY A 64 -4.47 -9.57 -20.80
N GLY A 65 -5.31 -8.64 -20.48
CA GLY A 65 -4.88 -7.52 -19.68
C GLY A 65 -4.70 -7.83 -18.23
N HIS A 66 -3.58 -8.41 -17.87
CA HIS A 66 -3.22 -8.61 -16.47
C HIS A 66 -2.21 -7.56 -16.07
N ILE A 67 -2.32 -7.09 -14.86
CA ILE A 67 -1.35 -6.17 -14.29
C ILE A 67 -0.47 -6.95 -13.34
N HIS A 68 0.84 -6.84 -13.53
CA HIS A 68 1.77 -7.52 -12.66
C HIS A 68 2.27 -6.52 -11.61
N LEU A 69 2.02 -6.84 -10.35
CA LEU A 69 2.35 -5.95 -9.23
C LEU A 69 3.31 -6.65 -8.29
N PRO A 70 4.59 -6.73 -8.64
CA PRO A 70 5.53 -7.51 -7.84
C PRO A 70 6.05 -6.82 -6.59
N LEU A 71 5.98 -5.51 -6.54
CA LEU A 71 6.54 -4.80 -5.40
C LEU A 71 5.49 -4.65 -4.32
N MET A 72 5.87 -4.98 -3.09
CA MET A 72 4.96 -4.89 -1.96
C MET A 72 5.59 -4.07 -0.85
N VAL A 73 4.82 -3.17 -0.27
CA VAL A 73 5.20 -2.49 0.96
C VAL A 73 4.13 -2.83 1.99
N SER A 74 4.55 -3.30 3.15
CA SER A 74 3.64 -3.72 4.20
C SER A 74 3.84 -2.85 5.42
N ILE A 75 2.76 -2.42 6.04
CA ILE A 75 2.78 -1.68 7.28
C ILE A 75 1.84 -2.41 8.24
N ALA A 76 2.41 -3.04 9.24
CA ALA A 76 1.68 -3.84 10.21
C ALA A 76 1.77 -3.22 11.58
N ASP A 77 0.68 -3.30 12.33
CA ASP A 77 0.66 -2.81 13.69
C ASP A 77 0.06 -3.86 14.62
N ASN A 78 0.30 -3.71 15.91
CA ASN A 78 -0.27 -4.60 16.91
C ASN A 78 -1.39 -3.92 17.70
N GLY A 79 -2.15 -3.09 17.04
CA GLY A 79 -3.31 -2.47 17.65
C GLY A 79 -4.47 -3.43 17.81
N SER A 80 -5.63 -2.90 18.15
CA SER A 80 -6.79 -3.73 18.44
C SER A 80 -7.55 -4.16 17.20
N GLY A 81 -7.11 -3.76 16.04
CA GLY A 81 -7.77 -4.12 14.81
C GLY A 81 -8.85 -3.15 14.40
N ILE A 82 -9.54 -3.46 13.32
CA ILE A 82 -10.56 -2.59 12.75
C ILE A 82 -11.91 -3.31 12.90
N PRO A 83 -12.91 -2.64 13.45
CA PRO A 83 -14.23 -3.27 13.57
C PRO A 83 -14.77 -3.68 12.20
N GLU A 84 -15.48 -4.78 12.16
CA GLU A 84 -15.90 -5.36 10.90
C GLU A 84 -16.81 -4.44 10.10
N ASP A 85 -17.68 -3.70 10.75
CA ASP A 85 -18.57 -2.80 10.05
C ASP A 85 -17.81 -1.64 9.42
N ILE A 86 -16.67 -1.23 10.02
CA ILE A 86 -15.83 -0.19 9.45
C ILE A 86 -14.98 -0.80 8.34
N ALA A 87 -14.51 -2.03 8.53
CA ALA A 87 -13.62 -2.65 7.56
C ALA A 87 -14.24 -2.75 6.17
N ARG A 88 -15.53 -3.00 6.10
CA ARG A 88 -16.19 -3.14 4.80
C ARG A 88 -16.17 -1.86 3.98
N HIS A 89 -15.99 -0.70 4.63
CA HIS A 89 -16.01 0.58 3.94
C HIS A 89 -14.77 1.39 4.23
N LEU A 90 -13.67 0.68 4.52
CA LEU A 90 -12.48 1.33 5.08
C LEU A 90 -11.88 2.40 4.18
N PHE A 91 -11.97 2.22 2.89
CA PHE A 91 -11.39 3.19 1.96
C PHE A 91 -12.42 4.19 1.43
N ASP A 92 -13.64 4.13 1.94
CA ASP A 92 -14.63 5.11 1.55
C ASP A 92 -14.36 6.44 2.27
N PRO A 93 -14.70 7.56 1.67
CA PRO A 93 -14.49 8.84 2.33
C PRO A 93 -15.33 8.95 3.61
N PHE A 94 -14.77 9.64 4.59
CA PHE A 94 -15.45 9.99 5.84
C PHE A 94 -15.69 8.82 6.80
N VAL A 95 -15.10 7.67 6.54
CA VAL A 95 -15.20 6.53 7.44
C VAL A 95 -14.01 6.57 8.40
N THR A 96 -14.26 6.62 9.69
CA THR A 96 -13.18 6.65 10.68
C THR A 96 -13.71 6.24 12.03
N THR A 97 -12.85 5.59 12.83
CA THR A 97 -13.15 5.31 14.21
C THR A 97 -12.54 6.35 15.13
N LYS A 98 -11.86 7.37 14.57
CA LYS A 98 -11.10 8.30 15.39
C LYS A 98 -11.88 9.53 15.65
N SER A 99 -11.88 9.95 16.91
CA SER A 99 -12.49 11.18 17.29
C SER A 99 -11.71 12.31 16.64
N GLY A 100 -12.35 13.17 15.94
CA GLY A 100 -11.68 14.28 15.29
C GLY A 100 -11.03 13.94 13.97
N GLY A 101 -11.09 12.69 13.54
CA GLY A 101 -10.56 12.33 12.24
C GLY A 101 -11.51 12.70 11.12
N SER A 102 -10.96 13.00 9.95
CA SER A 102 -11.80 13.39 8.82
C SER A 102 -12.30 12.19 8.03
N GLY A 103 -11.66 11.03 8.19
CA GLY A 103 -12.03 9.85 7.40
C GLY A 103 -11.55 9.93 5.97
N LEU A 104 -10.63 10.85 5.65
CA LEU A 104 -10.16 11.00 4.28
C LEU A 104 -8.80 10.38 4.01
N GLY A 105 -8.05 10.02 5.06
CA GLY A 105 -6.69 9.52 4.87
C GLY A 105 -6.62 8.24 4.07
N LEU A 106 -7.46 7.25 4.38
CA LEU A 106 -7.42 5.99 3.66
C LEU A 106 -8.08 6.10 2.28
N ALA A 107 -9.08 6.96 2.12
CA ALA A 107 -9.65 7.20 0.81
C ALA A 107 -8.59 7.80 -0.12
N LEU A 108 -7.77 8.70 0.40
CA LEU A 108 -6.69 9.31 -0.37
C LEU A 108 -5.63 8.25 -0.72
N VAL A 109 -5.29 7.37 0.22
CA VAL A 109 -4.36 6.28 -0.06
C VAL A 109 -4.86 5.44 -1.23
N ALA A 110 -6.12 5.04 -1.19
CA ALA A 110 -6.67 4.20 -2.25
C ALA A 110 -6.63 4.93 -3.59
N LYS A 111 -6.95 6.22 -3.59
CA LYS A 111 -6.95 6.96 -4.84
C LYS A 111 -5.55 7.09 -5.41
N ILE A 112 -4.57 7.41 -4.58
CA ILE A 112 -3.21 7.59 -5.08
C ILE A 112 -2.66 6.27 -5.60
N ILE A 113 -2.87 5.18 -4.88
CA ILE A 113 -2.34 3.89 -5.31
C ILE A 113 -3.04 3.42 -6.58
N ASN A 114 -4.34 3.64 -6.67
CA ASN A 114 -5.06 3.28 -7.88
C ASN A 114 -4.56 4.10 -9.07
N ASP A 115 -4.29 5.39 -8.87
CA ASP A 115 -3.77 6.23 -9.93
C ASP A 115 -2.38 5.79 -10.38
N HIS A 116 -1.63 5.11 -9.52
CA HIS A 116 -0.32 4.59 -9.86
C HIS A 116 -0.39 3.16 -10.43
N GLY A 117 -1.59 2.65 -10.66
CA GLY A 117 -1.74 1.31 -11.21
C GLY A 117 -1.53 0.21 -10.20
N GLY A 118 -1.56 0.52 -8.93
CA GLY A 118 -1.33 -0.45 -7.89
C GLY A 118 -2.59 -0.92 -7.19
N LEU A 119 -2.40 -1.60 -6.09
CA LEU A 119 -3.48 -2.14 -5.29
C LEU A 119 -3.13 -1.98 -3.82
N VAL A 120 -4.10 -1.66 -2.99
CA VAL A 120 -3.93 -1.66 -1.55
C VAL A 120 -4.93 -2.63 -0.95
N GLU A 121 -4.48 -3.45 -0.01
CA GLU A 121 -5.37 -4.35 0.70
C GLU A 121 -4.95 -4.41 2.15
N PHE A 122 -5.77 -5.02 2.99
CA PHE A 122 -5.47 -5.12 4.40
C PHE A 122 -6.06 -6.38 4.99
N ASP A 123 -5.44 -6.82 6.10
CA ASP A 123 -5.99 -7.85 6.96
C ASP A 123 -6.01 -7.29 8.37
N SER A 124 -7.04 -7.58 9.12
CA SER A 124 -7.18 -7.06 10.48
C SER A 124 -7.89 -8.08 11.35
N ASP A 125 -7.40 -8.21 12.57
CA ASP A 125 -8.08 -8.99 13.60
C ASP A 125 -7.77 -8.32 14.94
N ASP A 126 -8.10 -8.98 16.03
CA ASP A 126 -7.94 -8.36 17.36
C ASP A 126 -6.48 -8.30 17.80
N THR A 127 -5.55 -8.82 17.02
CA THR A 127 -4.12 -8.73 17.35
C THR A 127 -3.41 -7.66 16.51
N GLY A 128 -4.08 -7.05 15.56
CA GLY A 128 -3.49 -5.97 14.79
C GLY A 128 -4.03 -5.87 13.39
N THR A 129 -3.40 -4.98 12.62
CA THR A 129 -3.79 -4.71 11.24
C THR A 129 -2.55 -4.64 10.38
N GLU A 130 -2.63 -5.17 9.18
CA GLU A 130 -1.56 -5.04 8.21
C GLU A 130 -2.14 -4.48 6.92
N PHE A 131 -1.56 -3.38 6.44
CA PHE A 131 -1.88 -2.83 5.13
C PHE A 131 -0.77 -3.22 4.17
N ARG A 132 -1.13 -3.66 2.98
CA ARG A 132 -0.17 -4.02 1.95
C ARG A 132 -0.45 -3.21 0.70
N VAL A 133 0.59 -2.54 0.21
CA VAL A 133 0.52 -1.75 -1.01
C VAL A 133 1.32 -2.48 -2.07
N PHE A 134 0.70 -2.75 -3.22
CA PHE A 134 1.35 -3.43 -4.32
C PHE A 134 1.51 -2.46 -5.47
N LEU A 135 2.70 -2.41 -6.05
CA LEU A 135 3.01 -1.45 -7.10
C LEU A 135 3.69 -2.13 -8.28
N PRO A 136 3.49 -1.61 -9.49
CA PRO A 136 4.20 -2.14 -10.64
C PRO A 136 5.64 -1.65 -10.61
N VAL A 137 6.54 -2.43 -11.24
CA VAL A 137 7.93 -2.00 -11.35
C VAL A 137 8.06 -1.11 -12.57
N VAL A 138 9.14 -0.34 -12.59
CA VAL A 138 9.48 0.42 -13.77
C VAL A 138 9.95 -0.57 -14.83
N GLU A 139 9.34 -0.50 -15.99
CA GLU A 139 9.73 -1.38 -17.07
C GLU A 139 11.03 -0.91 -17.65
N ASP A 140 11.77 -1.84 -18.18
CA ASP A 140 13.02 -1.51 -18.74
C ASP A 140 12.87 -1.05 -20.09
N VAL A 141 11.77 -0.60 -20.46
CA VAL A 141 11.60 -0.16 -21.74
C VAL A 141 12.61 0.73 -22.17
N PRO A 142 13.04 1.59 -21.39
CA PRO A 142 13.99 2.51 -21.88
C PRO A 142 15.12 1.90 -22.47
N LYS A 143 15.56 0.87 -22.03
CA LYS A 143 16.69 0.40 -22.55
C LYS A 143 16.50 0.07 -23.88
N ARG A 144 15.43 -0.17 -24.32
CA ARG A 144 15.43 -0.56 -25.62
C ARG A 144 15.50 0.58 -26.40
N HIS A 145 15.29 1.74 -25.90
CA HIS A 145 15.45 2.72 -26.75
C HIS A 145 16.74 3.01 -27.05
N GLU A 146 17.49 2.89 -26.20
CA GLU A 146 18.74 3.21 -26.43
C GLU A 146 19.27 2.46 -27.35
N GLY A 147 18.90 1.47 -27.40
CA GLY A 147 19.46 0.71 -28.35
C GLY A 147 19.19 1.35 -29.57
N ALA A 148 18.33 2.06 -29.56
CA ALA A 148 18.05 2.53 -30.73
C ALA A 148 19.00 3.47 -31.16
N ARG A 149 19.69 3.90 -30.59
CA ARG A 149 20.48 4.68 -31.07
C ARG A 149 21.41 4.42 -31.55
N GLU A 150 21.58 4.09 -31.54
CA GLU A 150 22.42 3.79 -31.96
C GLU A 150 22.54 3.75 -32.66
#